data_42b28690529194e1bcd26328818364d1
#
_entry.id   42b28690529194e1bcd26328818364d1
#
_cell.length_a   1.000
_cell.length_b   1.000
_cell.length_c   1.000
_cell.angle_alpha   90.00
_cell.angle_beta   90.00
_cell.angle_gamma   90.00
#
_symmetry.space_group_name_H-M   'P 1'
#
loop_
_entity.id
_entity.type
_entity.pdbx_description
1 polymer ?
#
loop_
_entity_poly.entity_id
_entity_poly.type
_entity_poly.pdbx_seq_one_letter_code
_entity_poly.pdbx_strand_id
1 'polypeptide(L)'
;MEKKQPLRWVKLDNAAKIYPAARRKNWSNLFRQSVTLTENIDVRVLQNALDVTVKRFPSIAARLRKGAFWYYLQQVESAPQISEEHSYPLVFMDREEMRKCAFRVIAYKNRIAVEYFHSLTDGNGALVFLKSLTAEYLEQKYRVSIPFENGVLDRRELPKEEELEDSFLKYAGNVPASRKDTNAWHMSGEPQKDGFLNLTCFQIPVKPALELAHKHNATLTVFMSAVMMKALLNLQNEKNPNTKRQKRIKLLIPVNLRNLFPSNTLRNFAMYTIPELDPRLGAYSFDEICKIIQHKMGTEFTEKQMSCVIATNVNDERNPLVRLIPLPLKNMVMKAIFDSVGEKKSCLTLSNLGQVKIPEAMAQYVRRFDFILGVQADAPYNCGMLSYGDTIYINFIRNIQDAELERHFHAVLQEMGLPTVVESNQNER
;
A
#
# COMPACT_ATOMS: atom_id res chain seq x y z
N MET A 1 -30.45 13.88 -25.89
CA MET A 1 -28.98 13.70 -25.96
C MET A 1 -28.37 14.22 -24.67
N GLU A 2 -28.02 13.35 -23.72
CA GLU A 2 -27.25 13.76 -22.56
C GLU A 2 -25.92 14.35 -23.03
N LYS A 3 -25.62 15.58 -22.65
CA LYS A 3 -24.32 16.20 -22.89
C LYS A 3 -23.28 15.36 -22.14
N LYS A 4 -22.45 14.58 -22.88
CA LYS A 4 -21.29 13.89 -22.27
C LYS A 4 -20.46 14.92 -21.51
N GLN A 5 -20.33 14.75 -20.20
CA GLN A 5 -19.42 15.58 -19.42
C GLN A 5 -18.00 15.38 -19.96
N PRO A 6 -17.20 16.46 -20.10
CA PRO A 6 -15.83 16.33 -20.58
C PRO A 6 -15.01 15.49 -19.58
N LEU A 7 -14.17 14.59 -20.10
CA LEU A 7 -13.31 13.76 -19.28
C LEU A 7 -12.37 14.64 -18.43
N ARG A 8 -12.31 14.34 -17.14
CA ARG A 8 -11.43 15.07 -16.21
C ARG A 8 -9.96 14.73 -16.46
N TRP A 9 -9.12 15.76 -16.40
CA TRP A 9 -7.69 15.68 -16.43
C TRP A 9 -7.14 16.09 -15.07
N VAL A 10 -6.34 15.22 -14.46
CA VAL A 10 -5.84 15.44 -13.09
C VAL A 10 -4.32 15.39 -13.14
N LYS A 11 -3.65 16.44 -12.62
CA LYS A 11 -2.19 16.42 -12.42
C LYS A 11 -1.86 15.33 -11.41
N LEU A 12 -0.71 14.66 -11.55
CA LEU A 12 -0.25 13.77 -10.49
C LEU A 12 -0.04 14.55 -9.20
N ASP A 13 -0.47 13.98 -8.07
CA ASP A 13 -0.11 14.54 -6.76
C ASP A 13 1.40 14.43 -6.53
N ASN A 14 1.88 15.11 -5.50
CA ASN A 14 3.32 15.19 -5.24
C ASN A 14 3.97 13.80 -5.10
N ALA A 15 3.36 12.88 -4.34
CA ALA A 15 3.87 11.53 -4.17
C ALA A 15 3.77 10.68 -5.45
N ALA A 16 2.71 10.83 -6.22
CA ALA A 16 2.43 10.05 -7.42
C ALA A 16 3.47 10.21 -8.54
N LYS A 17 4.19 11.32 -8.57
CA LYS A 17 5.14 11.67 -9.65
C LYS A 17 6.34 10.74 -9.75
N ILE A 18 6.74 10.12 -8.64
CA ILE A 18 7.90 9.22 -8.63
C ILE A 18 7.62 7.88 -9.31
N TYR A 19 6.41 7.34 -9.18
CA TYR A 19 6.09 5.99 -9.62
C TYR A 19 6.27 5.74 -11.13
N PRO A 20 5.85 6.64 -12.04
CA PRO A 20 6.11 6.44 -13.48
C PRO A 20 7.59 6.48 -13.84
N ALA A 21 8.40 7.30 -13.13
CA ALA A 21 9.82 7.46 -13.37
C ALA A 21 10.65 6.32 -12.78
N ALA A 22 10.27 5.83 -11.58
CA ALA A 22 10.96 4.76 -10.87
C ALA A 22 10.69 3.36 -11.43
N ARG A 23 9.73 3.23 -12.33
CA ARG A 23 9.32 1.96 -12.93
C ARG A 23 10.45 1.22 -13.61
N ARG A 24 10.60 -0.08 -13.31
CA ARG A 24 11.58 -1.00 -13.92
C ARG A 24 10.86 -2.16 -14.63
N LYS A 25 11.59 -2.96 -15.43
CA LYS A 25 11.06 -4.11 -16.15
C LYS A 25 10.41 -5.16 -15.22
N ASN A 26 10.90 -5.28 -14.00
CA ASN A 26 10.45 -6.27 -13.01
C ASN A 26 9.64 -5.64 -11.87
N TRP A 27 9.26 -4.37 -11.98
CA TRP A 27 8.59 -3.64 -10.92
C TRP A 27 7.62 -2.60 -11.48
N SER A 28 6.33 -2.83 -11.26
CA SER A 28 5.26 -2.01 -11.82
C SER A 28 4.65 -0.99 -10.87
N ASN A 29 5.08 -0.93 -9.61
CA ASN A 29 4.47 -0.09 -8.57
C ASN A 29 2.97 -0.33 -8.40
N LEU A 30 2.57 -1.58 -8.41
CA LEU A 30 1.21 -2.01 -8.15
C LEU A 30 1.03 -2.38 -6.68
N PHE A 31 -0.19 -2.22 -6.20
CA PHE A 31 -0.67 -2.86 -4.99
C PHE A 31 -2.09 -3.38 -5.23
N ARG A 32 -2.50 -4.35 -4.43
CA ARG A 32 -3.80 -5.02 -4.54
C ARG A 32 -4.57 -4.88 -3.24
N GLN A 33 -5.86 -4.64 -3.36
CA GLN A 33 -6.83 -4.87 -2.30
C GLN A 33 -7.90 -5.81 -2.81
N SER A 34 -8.38 -6.69 -1.95
CA SER A 34 -9.45 -7.61 -2.31
C SER A 34 -10.44 -7.81 -1.19
N VAL A 35 -11.66 -8.18 -1.57
CA VAL A 35 -12.72 -8.61 -0.68
C VAL A 35 -13.16 -10.01 -1.09
N THR A 36 -13.28 -10.91 -0.11
CA THR A 36 -13.80 -12.26 -0.31
C THR A 36 -15.21 -12.29 0.25
N LEU A 37 -16.16 -12.69 -0.59
CA LEU A 37 -17.57 -12.78 -0.25
C LEU A 37 -17.96 -14.19 0.22
N THR A 38 -19.18 -14.33 0.69
CA THR A 38 -19.73 -15.63 1.12
C THR A 38 -20.07 -16.54 -0.07
N GLU A 39 -20.41 -15.95 -1.22
CA GLU A 39 -20.79 -16.65 -2.44
C GLU A 39 -19.92 -16.29 -3.63
N ASN A 40 -19.96 -17.14 -4.67
CA ASN A 40 -19.24 -16.88 -5.93
C ASN A 40 -19.70 -15.59 -6.61
N ILE A 41 -18.73 -14.92 -7.25
CA ILE A 41 -18.95 -13.67 -7.95
C ILE A 41 -19.71 -13.93 -9.25
N ASP A 42 -20.81 -13.19 -9.46
CA ASP A 42 -21.39 -13.04 -10.79
C ASP A 42 -20.65 -11.91 -11.53
N VAL A 43 -19.84 -12.32 -12.51
CA VAL A 43 -18.97 -11.39 -13.26
C VAL A 43 -19.79 -10.37 -14.05
N ARG A 44 -20.98 -10.71 -14.52
CA ARG A 44 -21.84 -9.77 -15.27
C ARG A 44 -22.39 -8.68 -14.36
N VAL A 45 -22.87 -9.08 -13.18
CA VAL A 45 -23.34 -8.13 -12.15
C VAL A 45 -22.18 -7.25 -11.67
N LEU A 46 -20.98 -7.83 -11.49
CA LEU A 46 -19.81 -7.07 -11.09
C LEU A 46 -19.38 -6.07 -12.16
N GLN A 47 -19.46 -6.43 -13.46
CA GLN A 47 -19.17 -5.48 -14.54
C GLN A 47 -20.15 -4.31 -14.54
N ASN A 48 -21.45 -4.58 -14.38
CA ASN A 48 -22.45 -3.53 -14.28
C ASN A 48 -22.21 -2.61 -13.07
N ALA A 49 -21.85 -3.20 -11.93
CA ALA A 49 -21.50 -2.44 -10.73
C ALA A 49 -20.24 -1.57 -10.95
N LEU A 50 -19.24 -2.09 -11.65
CA LEU A 50 -18.03 -1.36 -12.00
C LEU A 50 -18.34 -0.18 -12.94
N ASP A 51 -19.19 -0.38 -13.95
CA ASP A 51 -19.61 0.66 -14.90
C ASP A 51 -20.31 1.84 -14.20
N VAL A 52 -21.03 1.57 -13.12
CA VAL A 52 -21.62 2.62 -12.26
C VAL A 52 -20.54 3.29 -11.41
N THR A 53 -19.71 2.48 -10.72
CA THR A 53 -18.77 2.95 -9.71
C THR A 53 -17.68 3.84 -10.30
N VAL A 54 -17.15 3.54 -11.49
CA VAL A 54 -16.05 4.32 -12.11
C VAL A 54 -16.42 5.78 -12.36
N LYS A 55 -17.70 6.09 -12.54
CA LYS A 55 -18.18 7.47 -12.76
C LYS A 55 -17.98 8.34 -11.53
N ARG A 56 -18.05 7.73 -10.34
CA ARG A 56 -17.87 8.40 -9.04
C ARG A 56 -16.41 8.65 -8.68
N PHE A 57 -15.48 7.91 -9.29
CA PHE A 57 -14.05 7.89 -8.90
C PHE A 57 -13.12 8.30 -10.06
N PRO A 58 -13.18 9.54 -10.59
CA PRO A 58 -12.43 9.94 -11.78
C PRO A 58 -10.91 9.98 -11.60
N SER A 59 -10.40 10.08 -10.36
CA SER A 59 -8.95 10.02 -10.06
C SER A 59 -8.43 8.59 -10.04
N ILE A 60 -9.29 7.60 -9.73
CA ILE A 60 -8.94 6.17 -9.71
C ILE A 60 -9.26 5.55 -11.07
N ALA A 61 -10.45 5.81 -11.60
CA ALA A 61 -10.86 5.37 -12.92
C ALA A 61 -10.17 6.19 -14.02
N ALA A 62 -8.84 6.07 -14.07
CA ALA A 62 -7.99 6.89 -14.91
C ALA A 62 -6.88 6.09 -15.59
N ARG A 63 -6.36 6.66 -16.66
CA ARG A 63 -5.22 6.18 -17.43
C ARG A 63 -4.05 7.15 -17.32
N LEU A 64 -2.84 6.62 -17.37
CA LEU A 64 -1.63 7.43 -17.31
C LEU A 64 -1.30 7.98 -18.70
N ARG A 65 -1.17 9.30 -18.80
CA ARG A 65 -0.78 10.03 -20.01
C ARG A 65 0.56 10.72 -19.84
N LYS A 66 1.31 10.79 -20.92
CA LYS A 66 2.61 11.45 -20.99
C LYS A 66 2.43 12.84 -21.60
N GLY A 67 2.78 13.87 -20.83
CA GLY A 67 2.92 15.24 -21.32
C GLY A 67 4.38 15.59 -21.68
N ALA A 68 4.62 16.84 -22.04
CA ALA A 68 5.97 17.33 -22.37
C ALA A 68 6.89 17.38 -21.12
N PHE A 69 6.36 17.79 -19.98
CA PHE A 69 7.12 18.03 -18.75
C PHE A 69 6.73 17.13 -17.58
N TRP A 70 5.48 16.62 -17.57
CA TRP A 70 4.93 15.78 -16.50
C TRP A 70 4.00 14.72 -17.06
N TYR A 71 3.82 13.63 -16.30
CA TYR A 71 2.70 12.72 -16.49
C TYR A 71 1.44 13.35 -15.87
N TYR A 72 0.28 12.91 -16.33
CA TYR A 72 -1.02 13.27 -15.79
C TYR A 72 -1.98 12.11 -15.91
N LEU A 73 -3.05 12.16 -15.13
CA LEU A 73 -4.14 11.19 -15.19
C LEU A 73 -5.26 11.74 -16.08
N GLN A 74 -5.81 10.90 -16.91
CA GLN A 74 -6.99 11.18 -17.70
C GLN A 74 -8.06 10.16 -17.33
N GLN A 75 -9.23 10.64 -16.90
CA GLN A 75 -10.38 9.79 -16.63
C GLN A 75 -10.67 8.87 -17.82
N VAL A 76 -11.00 7.59 -17.57
CA VAL A 76 -11.45 6.67 -18.61
C VAL A 76 -12.91 6.91 -18.96
N GLU A 77 -13.28 6.63 -20.22
CA GLU A 77 -14.66 6.81 -20.70
C GLU A 77 -15.60 5.69 -20.24
N SER A 78 -15.03 4.49 -20.09
CA SER A 78 -15.73 3.28 -19.67
C SER A 78 -14.88 2.49 -18.70
N ALA A 79 -15.53 1.67 -17.88
CA ALA A 79 -14.84 0.75 -16.99
C ALA A 79 -13.98 -0.25 -17.78
N PRO A 80 -12.84 -0.70 -17.21
CA PRO A 80 -12.11 -1.83 -17.79
C PRO A 80 -12.95 -3.09 -17.71
N GLN A 81 -12.70 -4.03 -18.63
CA GLN A 81 -13.32 -5.35 -18.56
C GLN A 81 -12.73 -6.11 -17.36
N ILE A 82 -13.62 -6.78 -16.62
CA ILE A 82 -13.20 -7.64 -15.51
C ILE A 82 -12.49 -8.86 -16.10
N SER A 83 -11.31 -9.15 -15.55
CA SER A 83 -10.54 -10.34 -15.90
C SER A 83 -10.71 -11.44 -14.85
N GLU A 84 -10.52 -12.67 -15.27
CA GLU A 84 -10.37 -13.80 -14.36
C GLU A 84 -8.92 -13.89 -13.88
N GLU A 85 -8.70 -14.38 -12.65
CA GLU A 85 -7.35 -14.57 -12.13
C GLU A 85 -6.73 -15.84 -12.71
N HIS A 86 -5.71 -15.67 -13.52
CA HIS A 86 -5.02 -16.78 -14.19
C HIS A 86 -3.63 -17.08 -13.61
N SER A 87 -3.13 -16.27 -12.69
CA SER A 87 -1.78 -16.35 -12.18
C SER A 87 -1.66 -15.78 -10.75
N TYR A 88 -0.42 -15.51 -10.32
CA TYR A 88 -0.13 -14.85 -9.05
C TYR A 88 -0.62 -13.39 -9.03
N PRO A 89 -0.82 -12.81 -7.83
CA PRO A 89 -1.23 -11.41 -7.71
C PRO A 89 -0.14 -10.44 -8.21
N LEU A 90 -0.58 -9.25 -8.66
CA LEU A 90 0.31 -8.16 -9.07
C LEU A 90 1.21 -8.51 -10.28
N VAL A 91 0.70 -9.32 -11.20
CA VAL A 91 1.35 -9.53 -12.50
C VAL A 91 1.67 -8.17 -13.13
N PHE A 92 2.85 -8.08 -13.73
CA PHE A 92 3.34 -6.83 -14.32
C PHE A 92 2.31 -6.19 -15.25
N MET A 93 1.98 -4.93 -14.97
CA MET A 93 1.13 -4.12 -15.84
C MET A 93 2.02 -3.33 -16.79
N ASP A 94 1.89 -3.55 -18.08
CA ASP A 94 2.74 -2.90 -19.07
C ASP A 94 2.32 -1.43 -19.34
N ARG A 95 3.04 -0.76 -20.24
CA ARG A 95 2.74 0.63 -20.57
C ARG A 95 1.47 0.79 -21.39
N GLU A 96 1.12 -0.21 -22.18
CA GLU A 96 -0.06 -0.18 -23.02
C GLU A 96 -1.33 -0.33 -22.17
N GLU A 97 -1.32 -1.28 -21.23
CA GLU A 97 -2.39 -1.43 -20.25
C GLU A 97 -2.62 -0.13 -19.48
N MET A 98 -1.55 0.47 -18.92
CA MET A 98 -1.68 1.74 -18.18
C MET A 98 -2.17 2.91 -19.02
N ARG A 99 -1.94 2.89 -20.34
CA ARG A 99 -2.48 3.90 -21.26
C ARG A 99 -3.97 3.68 -21.55
N LYS A 100 -4.46 2.46 -21.38
CA LYS A 100 -5.90 2.12 -21.46
C LYS A 100 -6.58 2.40 -20.15
N CYS A 101 -6.08 1.80 -19.06
CA CYS A 101 -6.54 1.99 -17.68
C CYS A 101 -5.41 1.65 -16.71
N ALA A 102 -5.20 2.47 -15.67
CA ALA A 102 -4.11 2.26 -14.73
C ALA A 102 -4.55 1.48 -13.46
N PHE A 103 -5.72 0.87 -13.49
CA PHE A 103 -6.18 -0.13 -12.53
C PHE A 103 -6.86 -1.28 -13.28
N ARG A 104 -7.00 -2.42 -12.64
CA ARG A 104 -7.77 -3.57 -13.15
C ARG A 104 -8.57 -4.23 -12.05
N VAL A 105 -9.72 -4.81 -12.42
CA VAL A 105 -10.58 -5.58 -11.52
C VAL A 105 -10.53 -7.04 -11.95
N ILE A 106 -10.31 -7.91 -10.96
CA ILE A 106 -10.10 -9.34 -11.16
C ILE A 106 -11.10 -10.08 -10.30
N ALA A 107 -11.79 -11.05 -10.87
CA ALA A 107 -12.69 -11.94 -10.16
C ALA A 107 -12.10 -13.35 -10.08
N TYR A 108 -12.20 -13.99 -8.93
CA TYR A 108 -11.84 -15.39 -8.75
C TYR A 108 -12.73 -16.05 -7.71
N LYS A 109 -13.52 -17.03 -8.14
CA LYS A 109 -14.50 -17.69 -7.26
C LYS A 109 -15.37 -16.65 -6.55
N ASN A 110 -15.18 -16.48 -5.25
CA ASN A 110 -15.91 -15.54 -4.39
C ASN A 110 -15.11 -14.28 -4.03
N ARG A 111 -13.99 -14.01 -4.69
CA ARG A 111 -13.12 -12.86 -4.42
C ARG A 111 -13.18 -11.81 -5.53
N ILE A 112 -13.37 -10.55 -5.15
CA ILE A 112 -13.17 -9.38 -6.00
C ILE A 112 -11.83 -8.78 -5.60
N ALA A 113 -10.90 -8.65 -6.53
CA ALA A 113 -9.62 -8.00 -6.33
C ALA A 113 -9.47 -6.79 -7.25
N VAL A 114 -8.88 -5.72 -6.74
CA VAL A 114 -8.53 -4.54 -7.54
C VAL A 114 -7.05 -4.27 -7.38
N GLU A 115 -6.36 -4.16 -8.50
CA GLU A 115 -4.95 -3.80 -8.56
C GLU A 115 -4.81 -2.40 -9.11
N TYR A 116 -4.06 -1.57 -8.39
CA TYR A 116 -3.90 -0.16 -8.68
C TYR A 116 -2.44 0.16 -8.99
N PHE A 117 -2.21 0.92 -10.06
CA PHE A 117 -0.95 1.63 -10.21
C PHE A 117 -0.89 2.77 -9.19
N HIS A 118 0.14 2.80 -8.37
CA HIS A 118 0.19 3.64 -7.17
C HIS A 118 0.11 5.16 -7.43
N SER A 119 0.25 5.60 -8.70
CA SER A 119 -0.01 7.00 -9.05
C SER A 119 -1.49 7.39 -9.00
N LEU A 120 -2.42 6.44 -8.93
CA LEU A 120 -3.86 6.74 -8.88
C LEU A 120 -4.32 7.16 -7.47
N THR A 121 -3.85 6.42 -6.47
CA THR A 121 -4.38 6.50 -5.11
C THR A 121 -3.44 5.80 -4.12
N ASP A 122 -3.62 6.07 -2.84
CA ASP A 122 -3.03 5.30 -1.73
C ASP A 122 -3.96 4.18 -1.25
N GLY A 123 -3.48 3.42 -0.24
CA GLY A 123 -4.25 2.31 0.32
C GLY A 123 -5.62 2.72 0.90
N ASN A 124 -5.76 3.95 1.40
CA ASN A 124 -7.02 4.43 1.96
C ASN A 124 -8.04 4.76 0.85
N GLY A 125 -7.64 5.53 -0.17
CA GLY A 125 -8.51 5.85 -1.30
C GLY A 125 -8.91 4.60 -2.10
N ALA A 126 -7.98 3.65 -2.26
CA ALA A 126 -8.24 2.34 -2.86
C ALA A 126 -9.28 1.53 -2.08
N LEU A 127 -9.21 1.56 -0.74
CA LEU A 127 -10.17 0.84 0.11
C LEU A 127 -11.58 1.46 0.00
N VAL A 128 -11.69 2.78 -0.10
CA VAL A 128 -12.96 3.47 -0.34
C VAL A 128 -13.56 3.03 -1.69
N PHE A 129 -12.74 2.95 -2.73
CA PHE A 129 -13.19 2.45 -4.05
C PHE A 129 -13.66 1.00 -3.98
N LEU A 130 -12.87 0.11 -3.38
CA LEU A 130 -13.21 -1.32 -3.27
C LEU A 130 -14.52 -1.52 -2.48
N LYS A 131 -14.70 -0.82 -1.35
CA LYS A 131 -15.92 -0.90 -0.56
C LYS A 131 -17.14 -0.39 -1.34
N SER A 132 -17.00 0.72 -2.06
CA SER A 132 -18.08 1.29 -2.87
C SER A 132 -18.46 0.39 -4.05
N LEU A 133 -17.47 -0.23 -4.72
CA LEU A 133 -17.70 -1.23 -5.77
C LEU A 133 -18.41 -2.46 -5.23
N THR A 134 -17.97 -2.95 -4.05
CA THR A 134 -18.60 -4.11 -3.41
C THR A 134 -20.04 -3.80 -3.00
N ALA A 135 -20.31 -2.62 -2.45
CA ALA A 135 -21.65 -2.19 -2.09
C ALA A 135 -22.57 -2.15 -3.31
N GLU A 136 -22.13 -1.56 -4.42
CA GLU A 136 -22.90 -1.53 -5.68
C GLU A 136 -23.17 -2.93 -6.21
N TYR A 137 -22.17 -3.82 -6.17
CA TYR A 137 -22.33 -5.21 -6.55
C TYR A 137 -23.39 -5.94 -5.72
N LEU A 138 -23.34 -5.77 -4.38
CA LEU A 138 -24.31 -6.42 -3.48
C LEU A 138 -25.73 -5.86 -3.67
N GLU A 139 -25.88 -4.55 -3.86
CA GLU A 139 -27.18 -3.93 -4.15
C GLU A 139 -27.78 -4.48 -5.45
N GLN A 140 -26.98 -4.63 -6.50
CA GLN A 140 -27.46 -5.17 -7.78
C GLN A 140 -27.76 -6.66 -7.72
N LYS A 141 -26.92 -7.46 -7.02
CA LYS A 141 -27.07 -8.92 -6.93
C LYS A 141 -28.22 -9.34 -6.03
N TYR A 142 -28.32 -8.71 -4.85
CA TYR A 142 -29.28 -9.13 -3.81
C TYR A 142 -30.45 -8.17 -3.62
N ARG A 143 -30.47 -7.04 -4.34
CA ARG A 143 -31.48 -5.99 -4.24
C ARG A 143 -31.65 -5.45 -2.81
N VAL A 144 -30.54 -5.35 -2.10
CA VAL A 144 -30.44 -4.77 -0.75
C VAL A 144 -30.05 -3.30 -0.85
N SER A 145 -30.43 -2.51 0.17
CA SER A 145 -29.97 -1.11 0.28
C SER A 145 -28.78 -1.06 1.23
N ILE A 146 -27.69 -0.45 0.81
CA ILE A 146 -26.46 -0.30 1.61
C ILE A 146 -26.24 1.16 1.92
N PRO A 147 -26.16 1.56 3.21
CA PRO A 147 -25.97 2.95 3.61
C PRO A 147 -24.59 3.48 3.21
N PHE A 148 -24.52 4.80 2.97
CA PHE A 148 -23.29 5.51 2.57
C PHE A 148 -22.48 5.92 3.80
N GLU A 149 -21.88 4.97 4.44
CA GLU A 149 -21.10 5.12 5.67
C GLU A 149 -19.84 4.25 5.65
N ASN A 150 -18.97 4.40 6.64
CA ASN A 150 -17.75 3.60 6.78
C ASN A 150 -16.87 3.56 5.52
N GLY A 151 -16.89 4.65 4.71
CA GLY A 151 -16.11 4.77 3.48
C GLY A 151 -16.78 4.15 2.24
N VAL A 152 -18.05 3.78 2.32
CA VAL A 152 -18.89 3.52 1.14
C VAL A 152 -19.47 4.85 0.69
N LEU A 153 -19.15 5.29 -0.54
CA LEU A 153 -19.66 6.54 -1.12
C LEU A 153 -20.93 6.31 -1.92
N ASP A 154 -21.78 7.34 -2.01
CA ASP A 154 -22.90 7.32 -2.94
C ASP A 154 -22.39 7.34 -4.39
N ARG A 155 -22.63 6.27 -5.13
CA ARG A 155 -22.18 6.09 -6.52
C ARG A 155 -22.96 6.95 -7.51
N ARG A 156 -24.09 7.56 -7.08
CA ARG A 156 -24.94 8.45 -7.89
C ARG A 156 -24.58 9.93 -7.75
N GLU A 157 -23.84 10.28 -6.67
CA GLU A 157 -23.32 11.64 -6.49
C GLU A 157 -22.18 11.95 -7.47
N LEU A 158 -22.04 13.23 -7.82
CA LEU A 158 -20.86 13.70 -8.54
C LEU A 158 -19.63 13.70 -7.62
N PRO A 159 -18.42 13.47 -8.18
CA PRO A 159 -17.17 13.57 -7.42
C PRO A 159 -17.00 14.97 -6.83
N LYS A 160 -16.64 15.06 -5.55
CA LYS A 160 -16.36 16.32 -4.87
C LYS A 160 -14.95 16.78 -5.21
N GLU A 161 -14.73 18.09 -5.34
CA GLU A 161 -13.40 18.64 -5.69
C GLU A 161 -12.36 18.35 -4.60
N GLU A 162 -12.75 18.32 -3.33
CA GLU A 162 -11.87 17.95 -2.21
C GLU A 162 -11.34 16.51 -2.28
N GLU A 163 -12.07 15.60 -2.93
CA GLU A 163 -11.64 14.22 -3.15
C GLU A 163 -10.54 14.11 -4.22
N LEU A 164 -10.40 15.14 -5.03
CA LEU A 164 -9.45 15.23 -6.14
C LEU A 164 -8.26 16.15 -5.85
N GLU A 165 -8.23 16.81 -4.69
CA GLU A 165 -7.16 17.77 -4.36
C GLU A 165 -5.82 17.07 -4.12
N ASP A 166 -4.73 17.77 -4.44
CA ASP A 166 -3.38 17.42 -3.99
C ASP A 166 -3.13 18.03 -2.62
N SER A 167 -3.46 17.30 -1.56
CA SER A 167 -3.36 17.78 -0.19
C SER A 167 -1.93 18.03 0.27
N PHE A 168 -0.90 17.48 -0.40
CA PHE A 168 0.49 17.86 -0.15
C PHE A 168 0.75 19.34 -0.40
N LEU A 169 0.16 19.92 -1.45
CA LEU A 169 0.30 21.35 -1.75
C LEU A 169 -0.35 22.23 -0.70
N LYS A 170 -1.44 21.75 -0.09
CA LYS A 170 -2.22 22.47 0.94
C LYS A 170 -1.49 22.52 2.29
N TYR A 171 -0.83 21.44 2.68
CA TYR A 171 -0.22 21.29 4.01
C TYR A 171 1.31 21.42 4.03
N ALA A 172 1.94 21.83 2.93
CA ALA A 172 3.38 22.10 2.88
C ALA A 172 3.75 23.25 3.80
N GLY A 173 4.67 23.02 4.74
CA GLY A 173 5.25 24.06 5.59
C GLY A 173 6.23 24.97 4.83
N ASN A 174 6.83 25.91 5.55
CA ASN A 174 7.77 26.89 4.98
C ASN A 174 9.23 26.44 5.11
N VAL A 175 9.54 25.50 6.01
CA VAL A 175 10.91 25.05 6.32
C VAL A 175 11.07 23.61 5.84
N PRO A 176 12.05 23.32 4.96
CA PRO A 176 12.30 21.96 4.49
C PRO A 176 13.06 21.13 5.54
N ALA A 177 12.77 19.83 5.60
CA ALA A 177 13.47 18.86 6.44
C ALA A 177 14.72 18.31 5.73
N SER A 178 15.70 17.80 6.51
CA SER A 178 16.87 17.09 5.97
C SER A 178 16.51 15.68 5.51
N ARG A 179 17.07 15.27 4.35
CA ARG A 179 16.91 13.91 3.79
C ARG A 179 18.11 12.98 4.06
N LYS A 180 19.06 13.39 4.90
CA LYS A 180 20.25 12.57 5.20
C LYS A 180 19.84 11.35 6.03
N ASP A 181 20.13 10.16 5.51
CA ASP A 181 19.87 8.88 6.17
C ASP A 181 20.88 7.81 5.72
N THR A 182 21.08 6.77 6.54
CA THR A 182 21.98 5.65 6.27
C THR A 182 21.26 4.52 5.54
N ASN A 183 22.03 3.66 4.86
CA ASN A 183 21.44 2.49 4.19
C ASN A 183 21.07 1.40 5.19
N ALA A 184 20.03 0.65 4.86
CA ALA A 184 19.55 -0.51 5.60
C ALA A 184 20.30 -1.79 5.22
N TRP A 185 20.06 -2.85 5.99
CA TRP A 185 20.35 -4.21 5.58
C TRP A 185 19.34 -4.69 4.54
N HIS A 186 19.84 -5.34 3.49
CA HIS A 186 18.98 -5.94 2.47
C HIS A 186 19.13 -7.46 2.50
N MET A 187 18.00 -8.12 2.52
CA MET A 187 17.92 -9.56 2.36
C MET A 187 18.32 -9.93 0.93
N SER A 188 18.97 -11.08 0.79
CA SER A 188 19.30 -11.66 -0.50
C SER A 188 18.79 -13.09 -0.55
N GLY A 189 18.49 -13.57 -1.74
CA GLY A 189 18.04 -14.93 -1.99
C GLY A 189 18.03 -15.23 -3.48
N GLU A 190 17.81 -16.48 -3.85
CA GLU A 190 17.65 -16.85 -5.25
C GLU A 190 16.32 -16.32 -5.80
N PRO A 191 16.35 -15.56 -6.91
CA PRO A 191 15.13 -15.05 -7.52
C PRO A 191 14.16 -16.17 -7.92
N GLN A 192 12.88 -15.90 -7.86
CA GLN A 192 11.86 -16.78 -8.41
C GLN A 192 11.95 -16.82 -9.93
N LYS A 193 11.71 -18.02 -10.48
CA LYS A 193 11.64 -18.21 -11.92
C LYS A 193 10.42 -17.44 -12.48
N ASP A 194 10.55 -16.96 -13.69
CA ASP A 194 9.47 -16.30 -14.47
C ASP A 194 8.80 -15.10 -13.76
N GLY A 195 9.50 -14.49 -12.78
CA GLY A 195 8.99 -13.34 -12.04
C GLY A 195 7.83 -13.67 -11.10
N PHE A 196 7.63 -14.95 -10.76
CA PHE A 196 6.56 -15.38 -9.86
C PHE A 196 6.66 -14.68 -8.50
N LEU A 197 5.53 -14.22 -7.97
CA LEU A 197 5.45 -13.62 -6.66
C LEU A 197 4.80 -14.59 -5.67
N ASN A 198 5.57 -14.97 -4.64
CA ASN A 198 5.08 -15.78 -3.55
C ASN A 198 4.28 -14.91 -2.59
N LEU A 199 3.11 -15.38 -2.21
CA LEU A 199 2.23 -14.74 -1.25
C LEU A 199 2.06 -15.67 -0.05
N THR A 200 2.30 -15.15 1.16
CA THR A 200 2.02 -15.82 2.42
C THR A 200 1.15 -14.92 3.28
N CYS A 201 -0.01 -15.42 3.70
CA CYS A 201 -0.92 -14.70 4.58
C CYS A 201 -0.92 -15.31 5.98
N PHE A 202 -0.69 -14.49 6.99
CA PHE A 202 -0.87 -14.81 8.39
C PHE A 202 -2.20 -14.27 8.87
N GLN A 203 -3.04 -15.13 9.44
CA GLN A 203 -4.30 -14.79 10.08
C GLN A 203 -4.11 -14.90 11.59
N ILE A 204 -4.29 -13.79 12.29
CA ILE A 204 -4.02 -13.67 13.73
C ILE A 204 -5.27 -13.11 14.40
N PRO A 205 -5.76 -13.70 15.53
CA PRO A 205 -6.89 -13.16 16.27
C PRO A 205 -6.58 -11.75 16.80
N VAL A 206 -7.50 -10.79 16.58
CA VAL A 206 -7.33 -9.39 16.99
C VAL A 206 -7.18 -9.26 18.51
N LYS A 207 -8.07 -9.91 19.28
CA LYS A 207 -8.11 -9.74 20.74
C LYS A 207 -6.81 -10.18 21.44
N PRO A 208 -6.27 -11.41 21.24
CA PRO A 208 -5.00 -11.80 21.81
C PRO A 208 -3.83 -10.90 21.38
N ALA A 209 -3.81 -10.46 20.13
CA ALA A 209 -2.78 -9.56 19.63
C ALA A 209 -2.83 -8.18 20.29
N LEU A 210 -4.02 -7.64 20.54
CA LEU A 210 -4.21 -6.38 21.28
C LEU A 210 -3.81 -6.52 22.75
N GLU A 211 -4.17 -7.63 23.40
CA GLU A 211 -3.77 -7.90 24.78
C GLU A 211 -2.25 -7.92 24.93
N LEU A 212 -1.55 -8.59 24.02
CA LEU A 212 -0.08 -8.57 24.00
C LEU A 212 0.49 -7.19 23.68
N ALA A 213 -0.05 -6.48 22.71
CA ALA A 213 0.37 -5.11 22.42
C ALA A 213 0.24 -4.21 23.67
N HIS A 214 -0.88 -4.29 24.39
CA HIS A 214 -1.09 -3.53 25.64
C HIS A 214 -0.09 -3.94 26.73
N LYS A 215 0.21 -5.24 26.88
CA LYS A 215 1.23 -5.73 27.83
C LYS A 215 2.60 -5.09 27.60
N HIS A 216 2.93 -4.80 26.33
CA HIS A 216 4.16 -4.12 25.93
C HIS A 216 3.99 -2.59 25.80
N ASN A 217 2.88 -2.00 26.31
CA ASN A 217 2.55 -0.59 26.19
C ASN A 217 2.61 -0.05 24.75
N ALA A 218 2.22 -0.87 23.77
CA ALA A 218 2.31 -0.57 22.35
C ALA A 218 0.94 -0.55 21.68
N THR A 219 0.82 0.22 20.61
CA THR A 219 -0.31 0.07 19.67
C THR A 219 -0.12 -1.20 18.85
N LEU A 220 -1.19 -1.71 18.24
CA LEU A 220 -1.10 -2.88 17.37
C LEU A 220 -0.08 -2.69 16.22
N THR A 221 -0.01 -1.50 15.64
CA THR A 221 0.98 -1.17 14.59
C THR A 221 2.40 -1.24 15.12
N VAL A 222 2.68 -0.66 16.29
CA VAL A 222 4.01 -0.72 16.94
C VAL A 222 4.37 -2.16 17.28
N PHE A 223 3.45 -2.92 17.87
CA PHE A 223 3.65 -4.32 18.25
C PHE A 223 3.99 -5.19 17.04
N MET A 224 3.19 -5.15 15.96
CA MET A 224 3.46 -5.94 14.76
C MET A 224 4.73 -5.49 14.03
N SER A 225 5.05 -4.19 14.09
CA SER A 225 6.34 -3.69 13.59
C SER A 225 7.52 -4.21 14.42
N ALA A 226 7.35 -4.34 15.74
CA ALA A 226 8.37 -4.91 16.62
C ALA A 226 8.56 -6.41 16.35
N VAL A 227 7.49 -7.18 16.13
CA VAL A 227 7.56 -8.58 15.69
C VAL A 227 8.34 -8.70 14.38
N MET A 228 8.04 -7.85 13.40
CA MET A 228 8.76 -7.82 12.12
C MET A 228 10.24 -7.47 12.30
N MET A 229 10.58 -6.45 13.08
CA MET A 229 11.97 -6.06 13.32
C MET A 229 12.74 -7.13 14.10
N LYS A 230 12.09 -7.85 15.04
CA LYS A 230 12.68 -8.99 15.74
C LYS A 230 12.95 -10.15 14.79
N ALA A 231 12.01 -10.45 13.88
CA ALA A 231 12.19 -11.47 12.86
C ALA A 231 13.38 -11.14 11.92
N LEU A 232 13.50 -9.88 11.50
CA LEU A 232 14.63 -9.41 10.69
C LEU A 232 15.97 -9.50 11.42
N LEU A 233 16.00 -9.17 12.73
CA LEU A 233 17.20 -9.34 13.56
C LEU A 233 17.60 -10.81 13.65
N ASN A 234 16.65 -11.70 13.93
CA ASN A 234 16.88 -13.13 14.02
C ASN A 234 17.44 -13.69 12.69
N LEU A 235 16.82 -13.34 11.58
CA LEU A 235 17.26 -13.71 10.24
C LEU A 235 18.67 -13.19 9.92
N GLN A 236 18.97 -11.91 10.25
CA GLN A 236 20.32 -11.37 10.03
C GLN A 236 21.36 -12.06 10.90
N ASN A 237 21.02 -12.37 12.16
CA ASN A 237 21.90 -13.10 13.07
C ASN A 237 22.24 -14.50 12.56
N GLU A 238 21.24 -15.22 12.02
CA GLU A 238 21.45 -16.53 11.42
C GLU A 238 22.37 -16.46 10.20
N LYS A 239 22.11 -15.53 9.28
CA LYS A 239 22.91 -15.36 8.05
C LYS A 239 24.29 -14.73 8.28
N ASN A 240 24.43 -13.91 9.31
CA ASN A 240 25.67 -13.23 9.63
C ASN A 240 25.90 -13.17 11.14
N PRO A 241 26.45 -14.23 11.76
CA PRO A 241 26.70 -14.28 13.20
C PRO A 241 27.71 -13.24 13.72
N ASN A 242 28.57 -12.70 12.83
CA ASN A 242 29.54 -11.67 13.22
C ASN A 242 28.84 -10.30 13.35
N THR A 243 28.51 -9.93 14.59
CA THR A 243 27.80 -8.68 14.89
C THR A 243 28.51 -7.43 14.35
N LYS A 244 29.85 -7.38 14.30
CA LYS A 244 30.62 -6.25 13.75
C LYS A 244 30.34 -6.00 12.25
N ARG A 245 29.91 -7.03 11.51
CA ARG A 245 29.57 -6.95 10.08
C ARG A 245 28.09 -6.76 9.82
N GLN A 246 27.25 -6.82 10.86
CA GLN A 246 25.82 -6.61 10.71
C GLN A 246 25.49 -5.17 10.33
N LYS A 247 24.40 -5.02 9.59
CA LYS A 247 23.89 -3.72 9.16
C LYS A 247 22.63 -3.37 9.94
N ARG A 248 22.27 -2.08 9.95
CA ARG A 248 21.05 -1.61 10.60
C ARG A 248 19.81 -2.26 10.01
N ILE A 249 18.93 -2.71 10.88
CA ILE A 249 17.58 -3.14 10.53
C ILE A 249 16.69 -1.91 10.51
N LYS A 250 16.01 -1.69 9.40
CA LYS A 250 15.14 -0.54 9.19
C LYS A 250 13.83 -0.98 8.58
N LEU A 251 12.72 -0.54 9.14
CA LEU A 251 11.38 -0.86 8.68
C LEU A 251 10.68 0.40 8.19
N LEU A 252 10.22 0.43 6.95
CA LEU A 252 9.41 1.53 6.44
C LEU A 252 7.95 1.30 6.84
N ILE A 253 7.40 2.26 7.57
CA ILE A 253 6.01 2.23 8.05
C ILE A 253 5.28 3.44 7.45
N PRO A 254 4.44 3.24 6.42
CA PRO A 254 3.59 4.29 5.90
C PRO A 254 2.53 4.73 6.91
N VAL A 255 2.21 6.02 6.90
CA VAL A 255 1.17 6.61 7.75
C VAL A 255 0.25 7.48 6.94
N ASN A 256 -1.04 7.28 7.17
CA ASN A 256 -2.09 8.08 6.56
C ASN A 256 -2.12 9.49 7.16
N LEU A 257 -1.78 10.50 6.36
CA LEU A 257 -1.74 11.89 6.80
C LEU A 257 -3.13 12.48 7.10
N ARG A 258 -4.21 11.83 6.67
CA ARG A 258 -5.58 12.24 7.03
C ARG A 258 -5.87 12.15 8.52
N ASN A 259 -5.01 11.42 9.26
CA ASN A 259 -5.07 11.38 10.73
C ASN A 259 -4.46 12.62 11.39
N LEU A 260 -3.64 13.39 10.68
CA LEU A 260 -3.00 14.63 11.17
C LEU A 260 -3.61 15.87 10.53
N PHE A 261 -4.01 15.78 9.25
CA PHE A 261 -4.50 16.91 8.49
C PHE A 261 -5.90 16.61 7.95
N PRO A 262 -6.88 17.48 8.18
CA PRO A 262 -8.23 17.32 7.63
C PRO A 262 -8.21 17.28 6.09
N SER A 263 -8.48 16.12 5.52
CA SER A 263 -8.51 15.93 4.07
C SER A 263 -9.43 14.77 3.68
N ASN A 264 -10.26 15.01 2.68
CA ASN A 264 -11.15 14.01 2.07
C ASN A 264 -10.60 13.49 0.74
N THR A 265 -9.35 13.82 0.39
CA THR A 265 -8.75 13.38 -0.87
C THR A 265 -8.73 11.85 -0.97
N LEU A 266 -9.09 11.34 -2.15
CA LEU A 266 -8.98 9.92 -2.50
C LEU A 266 -7.66 9.59 -3.21
N ARG A 267 -6.80 10.61 -3.36
CA ARG A 267 -5.47 10.49 -3.97
C ARG A 267 -4.42 10.12 -2.92
N ASN A 268 -3.14 10.06 -3.33
CA ASN A 268 -2.08 9.78 -2.36
C ASN A 268 -1.96 10.91 -1.35
N PHE A 269 -2.09 10.58 -0.08
CA PHE A 269 -1.84 11.47 1.04
C PHE A 269 -1.31 10.68 2.23
N ALA A 270 -0.19 10.01 2.02
CA ALA A 270 0.54 9.25 3.02
C ALA A 270 2.02 9.63 3.01
N MET A 271 2.62 9.60 4.18
CA MET A 271 4.08 9.70 4.38
C MET A 271 4.54 8.44 5.10
N TYR A 272 5.80 8.38 5.51
CA TYR A 272 6.35 7.23 6.20
C TYR A 272 7.33 7.62 7.29
N THR A 273 7.54 6.73 8.22
CA THR A 273 8.66 6.73 9.18
C THR A 273 9.53 5.50 8.95
N ILE A 274 10.79 5.59 9.37
CA ILE A 274 11.73 4.48 9.27
C ILE A 274 12.41 4.29 10.62
N PRO A 275 11.77 3.58 11.59
CA PRO A 275 12.46 3.14 12.81
C PRO A 275 13.61 2.20 12.46
N GLU A 276 14.69 2.31 13.24
CA GLU A 276 15.90 1.54 13.00
C GLU A 276 16.48 0.93 14.27
N LEU A 277 17.12 -0.23 14.12
CA LEU A 277 17.92 -0.92 15.13
C LEU A 277 19.33 -1.12 14.61
N ASP A 278 20.33 -0.86 15.42
CA ASP A 278 21.73 -1.19 15.10
C ASP A 278 22.16 -2.41 15.91
N PRO A 279 22.20 -3.61 15.30
CA PRO A 279 22.52 -4.84 16.02
C PRO A 279 23.93 -4.84 16.61
N ARG A 280 24.83 -3.96 16.18
CA ARG A 280 26.18 -3.82 16.71
C ARG A 280 26.21 -3.25 18.13
N LEU A 281 25.12 -2.61 18.58
CA LEU A 281 24.99 -2.07 19.92
C LEU A 281 24.64 -3.11 20.98
N GLY A 282 24.36 -4.36 20.57
CA GLY A 282 23.99 -5.46 21.45
C GLY A 282 22.61 -6.05 21.16
N ALA A 283 22.19 -6.96 22.03
CA ALA A 283 20.87 -7.58 21.94
C ALA A 283 19.77 -6.62 22.39
N TYR A 284 18.65 -6.62 21.69
CA TYR A 284 17.47 -5.86 22.02
C TYR A 284 16.39 -6.75 22.62
N SER A 285 15.85 -6.37 23.77
CA SER A 285 14.61 -6.93 24.30
C SER A 285 13.42 -6.49 23.41
N PHE A 286 12.33 -7.23 23.48
CA PHE A 286 11.14 -6.87 22.69
C PHE A 286 10.55 -5.49 23.12
N ASP A 287 10.59 -5.19 24.41
CA ASP A 287 10.15 -3.89 24.95
C ASP A 287 11.00 -2.72 24.44
N GLU A 288 12.32 -2.91 24.33
CA GLU A 288 13.21 -1.89 23.74
C GLU A 288 12.87 -1.64 22.29
N ILE A 289 12.60 -2.69 21.51
CA ILE A 289 12.17 -2.56 20.11
C ILE A 289 10.87 -1.76 20.02
N CYS A 290 9.85 -2.10 20.82
CA CYS A 290 8.59 -1.36 20.89
C CYS A 290 8.79 0.11 21.22
N LYS A 291 9.61 0.42 22.24
CA LYS A 291 9.91 1.80 22.65
C LYS A 291 10.61 2.60 21.55
N ILE A 292 11.59 2.02 20.86
CA ILE A 292 12.31 2.67 19.76
C ILE A 292 11.34 3.04 18.64
N ILE A 293 10.48 2.10 18.23
CA ILE A 293 9.47 2.35 17.20
C ILE A 293 8.50 3.45 17.64
N GLN A 294 7.98 3.34 18.86
CA GLN A 294 7.00 4.28 19.41
C GLN A 294 7.56 5.70 19.52
N HIS A 295 8.77 5.86 20.03
CA HIS A 295 9.43 7.17 20.14
C HIS A 295 9.68 7.77 18.75
N LYS A 296 10.17 6.97 17.80
CA LYS A 296 10.40 7.41 16.43
C LYS A 296 9.09 7.90 15.78
N MET A 297 8.03 7.11 15.90
CA MET A 297 6.71 7.51 15.41
C MET A 297 6.20 8.77 16.10
N GLY A 298 6.28 8.84 17.43
CA GLY A 298 5.78 9.97 18.21
C GLY A 298 6.48 11.28 17.90
N THR A 299 7.79 11.25 17.61
CA THR A 299 8.55 12.45 17.25
C THR A 299 8.36 12.89 15.81
N GLU A 300 8.19 11.96 14.88
CA GLU A 300 8.04 12.26 13.44
C GLU A 300 6.61 12.57 13.03
N PHE A 301 5.59 11.91 13.63
CA PHE A 301 4.18 12.15 13.29
C PHE A 301 3.54 13.29 14.08
N THR A 302 4.09 14.46 13.94
CA THR A 302 3.48 15.71 14.39
C THR A 302 3.16 16.56 13.15
N GLU A 303 2.11 17.39 13.23
CA GLU A 303 1.73 18.30 12.15
C GLU A 303 2.93 19.16 11.70
N LYS A 304 3.69 19.69 12.64
CA LYS A 304 4.87 20.54 12.37
C LYS A 304 5.93 19.77 11.59
N GLN A 305 6.32 18.58 12.05
CA GLN A 305 7.35 17.78 11.41
C GLN A 305 6.90 17.30 10.02
N MET A 306 5.66 16.81 9.90
CA MET A 306 5.13 16.36 8.62
C MET A 306 4.99 17.51 7.62
N SER A 307 4.57 18.70 8.05
CA SER A 307 4.55 19.89 7.18
C SER A 307 5.93 20.25 6.63
N CYS A 308 7.00 20.12 7.44
CA CYS A 308 8.37 20.33 6.97
C CYS A 308 8.80 19.27 5.94
N VAL A 309 8.45 18.00 6.16
CA VAL A 309 8.75 16.91 5.21
C VAL A 309 7.98 17.11 3.89
N ILE A 310 6.71 17.49 3.97
CA ILE A 310 5.88 17.83 2.82
C ILE A 310 6.50 19.03 2.08
N ALA A 311 6.93 20.07 2.81
CA ALA A 311 7.57 21.26 2.21
C ALA A 311 8.81 20.89 1.39
N THR A 312 9.64 19.96 1.86
CA THR A 312 10.82 19.48 1.14
C THR A 312 10.45 18.94 -0.24
N ASN A 313 9.40 18.11 -0.30
CA ASN A 313 8.94 17.49 -1.54
C ASN A 313 8.29 18.51 -2.48
N VAL A 314 7.49 19.42 -1.91
CA VAL A 314 6.76 20.45 -2.68
C VAL A 314 7.68 21.54 -3.21
N ASN A 315 8.73 21.94 -2.47
CA ASN A 315 9.67 22.96 -2.89
C ASN A 315 10.45 22.53 -4.14
N ASP A 316 10.87 21.27 -4.22
CA ASP A 316 11.50 20.72 -5.42
C ASP A 316 10.57 20.84 -6.65
N GLU A 317 9.28 20.64 -6.45
CA GLU A 317 8.27 20.76 -7.50
C GLU A 317 8.02 22.23 -7.90
N ARG A 318 8.03 23.16 -6.93
CA ARG A 318 7.81 24.59 -7.16
C ARG A 318 8.96 25.28 -7.87
N ASN A 319 10.14 24.69 -7.89
CA ASN A 319 11.33 25.26 -8.54
C ASN A 319 11.10 25.44 -10.07
N PRO A 320 11.13 26.68 -10.61
CA PRO A 320 10.88 26.93 -12.02
C PRO A 320 11.83 26.18 -12.95
N LEU A 321 13.12 26.02 -12.57
CA LEU A 321 14.11 25.29 -13.36
C LEU A 321 13.73 23.80 -13.47
N VAL A 322 13.26 23.19 -12.38
CA VAL A 322 12.79 21.79 -12.38
C VAL A 322 11.54 21.64 -13.25
N ARG A 323 10.65 22.63 -13.28
CA ARG A 323 9.43 22.61 -14.09
C ARG A 323 9.73 22.56 -15.59
N LEU A 324 10.75 23.27 -16.04
CA LEU A 324 11.11 23.39 -17.45
C LEU A 324 11.95 22.22 -17.99
N ILE A 325 12.43 21.31 -17.15
CA ILE A 325 13.17 20.12 -17.58
C ILE A 325 12.22 19.22 -18.39
N PRO A 326 12.57 18.83 -19.64
CA PRO A 326 11.78 17.88 -20.42
C PRO A 326 11.61 16.55 -19.69
N LEU A 327 10.44 15.91 -19.84
CA LEU A 327 10.06 14.71 -19.10
C LEU A 327 11.07 13.54 -19.21
N PRO A 328 11.71 13.26 -20.38
CA PRO A 328 12.71 12.19 -20.45
C PRO A 328 13.92 12.41 -19.53
N LEU A 329 14.46 13.63 -19.50
CA LEU A 329 15.56 14.00 -18.61
C LEU A 329 15.13 13.99 -17.14
N LYS A 330 13.94 14.50 -16.86
CA LYS A 330 13.36 14.49 -15.53
C LYS A 330 13.19 13.05 -14.99
N ASN A 331 12.71 12.13 -15.81
CA ASN A 331 12.59 10.71 -15.44
C ASN A 331 13.94 10.09 -15.10
N MET A 332 15.00 10.43 -15.84
CA MET A 332 16.34 9.92 -15.58
C MET A 332 16.86 10.41 -14.22
N VAL A 333 16.68 11.70 -13.90
CA VAL A 333 17.08 12.28 -12.61
C VAL A 333 16.24 11.70 -11.48
N MET A 334 14.92 11.66 -11.62
CA MET A 334 14.02 11.11 -10.60
C MET A 334 14.30 9.63 -10.34
N LYS A 335 14.61 8.87 -11.39
CA LYS A 335 14.99 7.46 -11.25
C LYS A 335 16.30 7.33 -10.49
N ALA A 336 17.32 8.11 -10.80
CA ALA A 336 18.61 8.10 -10.11
C ALA A 336 18.47 8.47 -8.62
N ILE A 337 17.64 9.47 -8.30
CA ILE A 337 17.32 9.84 -6.91
C ILE A 337 16.59 8.67 -6.22
N PHE A 338 15.60 8.07 -6.85
CA PHE A 338 14.87 6.95 -6.28
C PHE A 338 15.78 5.73 -6.02
N ASP A 339 16.64 5.39 -7.00
CA ASP A 339 17.58 4.27 -6.88
C ASP A 339 18.64 4.51 -5.78
N SER A 340 18.99 5.79 -5.51
CA SER A 340 19.99 6.14 -4.49
C SER A 340 19.42 6.34 -3.08
N VAL A 341 18.20 6.86 -2.99
CA VAL A 341 17.61 7.34 -1.72
C VAL A 341 16.36 6.56 -1.34
N GLY A 342 15.61 6.01 -2.31
CA GLY A 342 14.31 5.38 -2.06
C GLY A 342 14.42 4.00 -1.41
N GLU A 343 14.78 2.98 -2.19
CA GLU A 343 14.69 1.57 -1.77
C GLU A 343 15.79 1.15 -0.79
N LYS A 344 16.96 1.80 -0.81
CA LYS A 344 18.10 1.44 0.06
C LYS A 344 17.90 1.83 1.53
N LYS A 345 16.83 2.52 1.86
CA LYS A 345 16.59 3.08 3.20
C LYS A 345 15.85 2.14 4.15
N SER A 346 15.24 1.08 3.66
CA SER A 346 14.52 0.11 4.49
C SER A 346 14.76 -1.33 4.05
N CYS A 347 14.64 -2.27 4.98
CA CYS A 347 14.69 -3.71 4.68
C CYS A 347 13.45 -4.16 3.91
N LEU A 348 12.30 -3.64 4.29
CA LEU A 348 11.00 -3.82 3.64
C LEU A 348 10.00 -2.76 4.13
N THR A 349 8.83 -2.73 3.50
CA THR A 349 7.69 -1.92 3.96
C THR A 349 6.69 -2.81 4.71
N LEU A 350 6.24 -2.34 5.89
CA LEU A 350 5.06 -2.87 6.58
C LEU A 350 3.97 -1.80 6.56
N SER A 351 2.99 -1.96 5.69
CA SER A 351 1.88 -1.00 5.54
C SER A 351 0.63 -1.53 6.24
N ASN A 352 0.13 -0.77 7.22
CA ASN A 352 -1.08 -1.12 7.97
C ASN A 352 -2.23 -0.18 7.61
N LEU A 353 -3.32 -0.71 7.04
CA LEU A 353 -4.56 0.03 6.77
C LEU A 353 -5.48 0.15 8.01
N GLY A 354 -5.14 -0.54 9.11
CA GLY A 354 -5.96 -0.58 10.31
C GLY A 354 -7.20 -1.46 10.16
N GLN A 355 -8.21 -1.18 10.98
CA GLN A 355 -9.46 -1.92 10.97
C GLN A 355 -10.34 -1.50 9.79
N VAL A 356 -10.70 -2.46 8.95
CA VAL A 356 -11.68 -2.26 7.88
C VAL A 356 -13.07 -2.29 8.48
N LYS A 357 -13.76 -1.15 8.42
CA LYS A 357 -15.17 -1.02 8.79
C LYS A 357 -16.01 -0.96 7.52
N ILE A 358 -17.15 -1.65 7.53
CA ILE A 358 -18.16 -1.63 6.46
C ILE A 358 -19.54 -1.39 7.06
N PRO A 359 -20.52 -0.94 6.28
CA PRO A 359 -21.92 -0.93 6.72
C PRO A 359 -22.39 -2.31 7.17
N GLU A 360 -23.19 -2.38 8.23
CA GLU A 360 -23.68 -3.64 8.79
C GLU A 360 -24.45 -4.47 7.75
N ALA A 361 -25.20 -3.80 6.87
CA ALA A 361 -25.92 -4.45 5.77
C ALA A 361 -25.01 -5.25 4.81
N MET A 362 -23.72 -4.96 4.77
CA MET A 362 -22.74 -5.73 3.98
C MET A 362 -22.16 -6.91 4.74
N ALA A 363 -22.15 -6.90 6.08
CA ALA A 363 -21.38 -7.82 6.91
C ALA A 363 -21.70 -9.29 6.63
N GLN A 364 -22.98 -9.63 6.43
CA GLN A 364 -23.42 -11.00 6.14
C GLN A 364 -22.88 -11.57 4.81
N TYR A 365 -22.48 -10.72 3.87
CA TYR A 365 -21.97 -11.10 2.55
C TYR A 365 -20.44 -11.10 2.48
N VAL A 366 -19.75 -10.50 3.46
CA VAL A 366 -18.30 -10.30 3.42
C VAL A 366 -17.60 -11.20 4.44
N ARG A 367 -16.64 -12.00 3.98
CA ARG A 367 -15.84 -12.88 4.84
C ARG A 367 -14.50 -12.27 5.23
N ARG A 368 -13.85 -11.57 4.29
CA ARG A 368 -12.44 -11.17 4.44
C ARG A 368 -12.07 -10.00 3.55
N PHE A 369 -11.11 -9.21 4.01
CA PHE A 369 -10.36 -8.26 3.18
C PHE A 369 -8.88 -8.64 3.18
N ASP A 370 -8.19 -8.37 2.08
CA ASP A 370 -6.75 -8.52 1.95
C ASP A 370 -6.11 -7.26 1.37
N PHE A 371 -4.88 -7.00 1.80
CA PHE A 371 -4.05 -5.90 1.30
C PHE A 371 -2.66 -6.45 0.97
N ILE A 372 -2.28 -6.38 -0.29
CA ILE A 372 -1.03 -6.92 -0.82
C ILE A 372 -0.26 -5.77 -1.48
N LEU A 373 0.95 -5.52 -1.01
CA LEU A 373 1.89 -4.59 -1.64
C LEU A 373 2.63 -5.28 -2.79
N GLY A 374 3.16 -4.50 -3.75
CA GLY A 374 4.14 -5.03 -4.70
C GLY A 374 5.51 -5.16 -4.05
N VAL A 375 6.36 -6.06 -4.53
CA VAL A 375 7.78 -6.13 -4.15
C VAL A 375 8.51 -4.90 -4.65
N GLN A 376 9.63 -4.54 -4.02
CA GLN A 376 10.52 -3.48 -4.48
C GLN A 376 11.62 -4.07 -5.38
N ALA A 377 12.29 -3.24 -6.15
CA ALA A 377 13.32 -3.72 -7.08
C ALA A 377 14.57 -4.25 -6.35
N ASP A 378 14.95 -3.61 -5.23
CA ASP A 378 16.14 -3.95 -4.45
C ASP A 378 15.81 -4.57 -3.08
N ALA A 379 14.51 -4.69 -2.70
CA ALA A 379 14.04 -5.37 -1.51
C ALA A 379 13.05 -6.49 -1.89
N PRO A 380 13.42 -7.76 -1.66
CA PRO A 380 12.64 -8.90 -2.15
C PRO A 380 11.31 -9.12 -1.43
N TYR A 381 11.08 -8.42 -0.33
CA TYR A 381 9.89 -8.53 0.51
C TYR A 381 9.14 -7.23 0.68
N ASN A 382 7.83 -7.32 0.76
CA ASN A 382 6.94 -6.30 1.33
C ASN A 382 5.80 -6.97 2.09
N CYS A 383 5.16 -6.18 2.96
CA CYS A 383 4.11 -6.67 3.83
C CYS A 383 2.96 -5.68 3.93
N GLY A 384 1.75 -6.14 3.63
CA GLY A 384 0.50 -5.41 3.83
C GLY A 384 -0.28 -6.00 5.00
N MET A 385 -0.85 -5.15 5.84
CA MET A 385 -1.65 -5.55 7.01
C MET A 385 -2.96 -4.79 7.05
N LEU A 386 -4.01 -5.46 7.48
CA LEU A 386 -5.30 -4.89 7.86
C LEU A 386 -6.01 -5.82 8.85
N SER A 387 -7.06 -5.36 9.49
CA SER A 387 -7.96 -6.24 10.25
C SER A 387 -9.40 -6.09 9.78
N TYR A 388 -10.15 -7.20 9.79
CA TYR A 388 -11.57 -7.25 9.52
C TYR A 388 -12.23 -8.28 10.44
N GLY A 389 -13.36 -7.92 11.05
CA GLY A 389 -13.95 -8.71 12.11
C GLY A 389 -12.93 -8.93 13.25
N ASP A 390 -12.79 -10.16 13.67
CA ASP A 390 -11.89 -10.56 14.76
C ASP A 390 -10.50 -11.05 14.26
N THR A 391 -10.17 -10.82 13.00
CA THR A 391 -8.94 -11.34 12.39
C THR A 391 -8.06 -10.22 11.81
N ILE A 392 -6.77 -10.28 12.12
CA ILE A 392 -5.72 -9.51 11.46
C ILE A 392 -5.20 -10.35 10.31
N TYR A 393 -5.14 -9.78 9.12
CA TYR A 393 -4.56 -10.37 7.91
C TYR A 393 -3.24 -9.67 7.60
N ILE A 394 -2.14 -10.43 7.61
CA ILE A 394 -0.81 -9.93 7.28
C ILE A 394 -0.33 -10.68 6.04
N ASN A 395 -0.22 -9.96 4.94
CA ASN A 395 0.14 -10.51 3.64
C ASN A 395 1.60 -10.18 3.31
N PHE A 396 2.47 -11.18 3.36
CA PHE A 396 3.82 -11.10 2.83
C PHE A 396 3.81 -11.38 1.35
N ILE A 397 4.55 -10.58 0.58
CA ILE A 397 4.85 -10.87 -0.81
C ILE A 397 6.37 -10.89 -1.00
N ARG A 398 6.87 -11.85 -1.76
CA ARG A 398 8.30 -11.97 -2.08
C ARG A 398 8.53 -12.46 -3.51
N ASN A 399 9.71 -12.08 -4.06
CA ASN A 399 10.18 -12.51 -5.38
C ASN A 399 11.40 -13.45 -5.30
N ILE A 400 11.70 -13.98 -4.13
CA ILE A 400 12.74 -14.99 -3.88
C ILE A 400 12.10 -16.31 -3.46
N GLN A 401 12.84 -17.42 -3.61
CA GLN A 401 12.30 -18.76 -3.39
C GLN A 401 12.04 -19.06 -1.92
N ASP A 402 12.99 -18.74 -1.05
CA ASP A 402 12.94 -19.10 0.35
C ASP A 402 12.05 -18.19 1.19
N ALA A 403 11.21 -18.79 2.03
CA ALA A 403 10.31 -18.12 2.97
C ALA A 403 10.97 -17.87 4.34
N GLU A 404 12.25 -17.43 4.33
CA GLU A 404 13.03 -17.32 5.58
C GLU A 404 12.46 -16.26 6.53
N LEU A 405 12.08 -15.10 6.00
CA LEU A 405 11.51 -14.04 6.84
C LEU A 405 10.16 -14.45 7.43
N GLU A 406 9.31 -15.11 6.64
CA GLU A 406 8.02 -15.62 7.13
C GLU A 406 8.21 -16.67 8.24
N ARG A 407 9.21 -17.55 8.12
CA ARG A 407 9.54 -18.53 9.18
C ARG A 407 9.97 -17.84 10.47
N HIS A 408 10.87 -16.85 10.39
CA HIS A 408 11.30 -16.09 11.56
C HIS A 408 10.14 -15.25 12.15
N PHE A 409 9.31 -14.67 11.31
CA PHE A 409 8.13 -13.93 11.76
C PHE A 409 7.14 -14.86 12.50
N HIS A 410 6.87 -16.04 11.94
CA HIS A 410 6.02 -17.05 12.58
C HIS A 410 6.61 -17.54 13.91
N ALA A 411 7.93 -17.79 13.96
CA ALA A 411 8.60 -18.22 15.19
C ALA A 411 8.43 -17.17 16.31
N VAL A 412 8.59 -15.89 16.02
CA VAL A 412 8.36 -14.82 17.01
C VAL A 412 6.91 -14.80 17.50
N LEU A 413 5.92 -15.00 16.61
CA LEU A 413 4.51 -15.08 17.02
C LEU A 413 4.26 -16.30 17.93
N GLN A 414 4.85 -17.45 17.61
CA GLN A 414 4.74 -18.68 18.43
C GLN A 414 5.39 -18.51 19.80
N GLU A 415 6.58 -17.90 19.88
CA GLU A 415 7.24 -17.59 21.15
C GLU A 415 6.37 -16.70 22.06
N MET A 416 5.54 -15.86 21.46
CA MET A 416 4.59 -15.00 22.19
C MET A 416 3.26 -15.68 22.50
N GLY A 417 3.06 -16.93 22.07
CA GLY A 417 1.82 -17.66 22.27
C GLY A 417 0.63 -17.17 21.43
N LEU A 418 0.91 -16.45 20.31
CA LEU A 418 -0.15 -16.01 19.41
C LEU A 418 -0.57 -17.13 18.45
N PRO A 419 -1.82 -17.59 18.51
CA PRO A 419 -2.34 -18.56 17.56
C PRO A 419 -2.37 -17.93 16.16
N THR A 420 -1.90 -18.68 15.16
CA THR A 420 -1.73 -18.16 13.82
C THR A 420 -2.09 -19.23 12.79
N VAL A 421 -2.94 -18.88 11.82
CA VAL A 421 -3.19 -19.70 10.63
C VAL A 421 -2.39 -19.11 9.47
N VAL A 422 -1.70 -19.98 8.72
CA VAL A 422 -0.85 -19.56 7.59
C VAL A 422 -1.40 -20.15 6.30
N GLU A 423 -1.60 -19.30 5.31
CA GLU A 423 -1.98 -19.67 3.95
C GLU A 423 -0.89 -19.23 2.98
N SER A 424 -0.62 -20.01 1.93
CA SER A 424 0.35 -19.66 0.90
C SER A 424 -0.15 -20.06 -0.48
N ASN A 425 0.31 -19.33 -1.52
CA ASN A 425 0.10 -19.71 -2.91
C ASN A 425 1.22 -20.61 -3.44
N GLN A 426 2.17 -21.02 -2.60
CA GLN A 426 3.15 -22.05 -2.94
C GLN A 426 2.52 -23.43 -2.76
N ASN A 427 2.65 -24.26 -3.78
CA ASN A 427 2.37 -25.69 -3.62
C ASN A 427 3.44 -26.30 -2.71
N GLU A 428 3.03 -27.14 -1.77
CA GLU A 428 3.96 -28.02 -1.05
C GLU A 428 4.75 -28.85 -2.08
N ARG A 429 6.07 -28.76 -2.03
CA ARG A 429 6.98 -29.57 -2.84
C ARG A 429 7.31 -30.85 -2.08
#